data_46eb571077fb20d3c464dc34ede85a28
#
_entry.id   46eb571077fb20d3c464dc34ede85a28
#
_cell.length_a   1.000
_cell.length_b   1.000
_cell.length_c   1.000
_cell.angle_alpha   90.00
_cell.angle_beta   90.00
_cell.angle_gamma   90.00
#
_symmetry.space_group_name_H-M   'P 1'
#
loop_
_entity.id
_entity.type
_entity.pdbx_description
1 polymer ?
#
loop_
_entity_poly.entity_id
_entity_poly.type
_entity_poly.pdbx_seq_one_letter_code
_entity_poly.pdbx_strand_id
1 'polypeptide(L)'
;VDAIDVIRAKRDGGELTPAQIDWAVDAYTRGAIAEEQMSALAMAILLNGMTRPEVARWTEAMIRSGERMDWSALDRPTTDKHSTGGVGDKITLPLAPLVAACGAAVPQLSGRGLGHTGGTLDKLESIPGWKASLSNAEMLDVLRGAGAVICAAGSGLAPADRKLYALRDVTGTVESIPLIASSIMSKKIAEGTGALVLDVKVGSGAFMKTVGNARELAETMVAIGTDHGLRTIALLTAMDRPLGNAVGNAVEVAESVEVLAGGGPADVVELTLTLAREMLAAAGITGRDPADALKDGSAMDVWRRMITAQGGDPDAPLPSARETHTVTAPSSGVLTKLDAYGVGVAAWRLGAGRARKEDPVSFGAGVICHAKPGDTVTAGQPLLTLHTDDEARLPRALESLDGAYEIEDGGTPSLHPLIIDRIA
;
A
#
# COMPACT_ATOMS: atom_id res chain seq x y z
N VAL A 1 -34.30 11.18 11.17
CA VAL A 1 -33.45 10.78 10.03
C VAL A 1 -33.69 9.30 9.78
N ASP A 2 -33.95 8.91 8.55
CA ASP A 2 -34.01 7.51 8.13
C ASP A 2 -33.17 7.27 6.86
N ALA A 3 -32.95 6.01 6.54
CA ALA A 3 -32.06 5.64 5.43
C ALA A 3 -32.56 6.12 4.07
N ILE A 4 -33.89 6.09 3.86
CA ILE A 4 -34.49 6.47 2.57
C ILE A 4 -34.32 7.96 2.32
N ASP A 5 -34.47 8.80 3.33
CA ASP A 5 -34.30 10.24 3.22
C ASP A 5 -32.86 10.62 2.92
N VAL A 6 -31.89 9.96 3.56
CA VAL A 6 -30.45 10.15 3.30
C VAL A 6 -30.10 9.71 1.87
N ILE A 7 -30.60 8.55 1.44
CA ILE A 7 -30.37 8.03 0.07
C ILE A 7 -30.96 9.00 -0.96
N ARG A 8 -32.20 9.46 -0.77
CA ARG A 8 -32.85 10.40 -1.71
C ARG A 8 -32.12 11.72 -1.81
N ALA A 9 -31.71 12.30 -0.67
CA ALA A 9 -30.95 13.53 -0.65
C ALA A 9 -29.68 13.42 -1.53
N LYS A 10 -28.92 12.34 -1.39
CA LYS A 10 -27.70 12.14 -2.16
C LYS A 10 -27.96 11.71 -3.60
N ARG A 11 -28.94 10.84 -3.83
CA ARG A 11 -29.36 10.39 -5.18
C ARG A 11 -29.75 11.58 -6.08
N ASP A 12 -30.44 12.57 -5.50
CA ASP A 12 -30.95 13.73 -6.23
C ASP A 12 -29.92 14.88 -6.33
N GLY A 13 -28.66 14.61 -5.99
CA GLY A 13 -27.53 15.52 -6.11
C GLY A 13 -27.38 16.54 -4.97
N GLY A 14 -28.15 16.37 -3.88
CA GLY A 14 -28.05 17.23 -2.71
C GLY A 14 -26.85 16.94 -1.81
N GLU A 15 -26.53 17.90 -0.94
CA GLU A 15 -25.54 17.70 0.13
C GLU A 15 -26.19 17.05 1.36
N LEU A 16 -25.49 16.11 1.98
CA LEU A 16 -25.90 15.52 3.25
C LEU A 16 -25.56 16.48 4.41
N THR A 17 -26.50 16.68 5.28
CA THR A 17 -26.24 17.42 6.52
C THR A 17 -25.34 16.64 7.47
N PRO A 18 -24.59 17.31 8.37
CA PRO A 18 -23.80 16.62 9.38
C PRO A 18 -24.58 15.60 10.19
N ALA A 19 -25.84 15.90 10.53
CA ALA A 19 -26.71 14.98 11.27
C ALA A 19 -27.08 13.72 10.46
N GLN A 20 -27.30 13.87 9.15
CA GLN A 20 -27.56 12.73 8.26
C GLN A 20 -26.31 11.83 8.13
N ILE A 21 -25.13 12.42 8.01
CA ILE A 21 -23.87 11.70 7.92
C ILE A 21 -23.60 10.91 9.21
N ASP A 22 -23.67 11.59 10.35
CA ASP A 22 -23.44 10.95 11.65
C ASP A 22 -24.40 9.79 11.89
N TRP A 23 -25.67 10.02 11.59
CA TRP A 23 -26.69 8.98 11.73
C TRP A 23 -26.45 7.81 10.80
N ALA A 24 -26.12 8.05 9.53
CA ALA A 24 -25.91 6.99 8.55
C ALA A 24 -24.71 6.08 8.92
N VAL A 25 -23.59 6.68 9.31
CA VAL A 25 -22.37 5.93 9.69
C VAL A 25 -22.64 5.14 10.99
N ASP A 26 -23.22 5.76 12.01
CA ASP A 26 -23.52 5.10 13.28
C ASP A 26 -24.58 3.98 13.12
N ALA A 27 -25.69 4.27 12.45
CA ALA A 27 -26.76 3.30 12.22
C ALA A 27 -26.31 2.11 11.39
N TYR A 28 -25.45 2.33 10.37
CA TYR A 28 -24.88 1.25 9.59
C TYR A 28 -23.89 0.41 10.41
N THR A 29 -23.08 1.04 11.24
CA THR A 29 -22.12 0.35 12.12
C THR A 29 -22.85 -0.59 13.09
N ARG A 30 -23.97 -0.13 13.66
CA ARG A 30 -24.82 -0.91 14.58
C ARG A 30 -25.76 -1.90 13.88
N GLY A 31 -25.79 -1.94 12.55
CA GLY A 31 -26.68 -2.83 11.78
C GLY A 31 -28.14 -2.35 11.70
N ALA A 32 -28.42 -1.08 12.00
CA ALA A 32 -29.75 -0.47 11.88
C ALA A 32 -30.08 -0.01 10.44
N ILE A 33 -29.08 0.09 9.57
CA ILE A 33 -29.24 0.26 8.11
C ILE A 33 -28.92 -1.07 7.45
N ALA A 34 -29.80 -1.53 6.57
CA ALA A 34 -29.62 -2.76 5.80
C ALA A 34 -28.51 -2.58 4.73
N GLU A 35 -27.90 -3.70 4.34
CA GLU A 35 -26.83 -3.69 3.33
C GLU A 35 -27.30 -3.09 1.99
N GLU A 36 -28.55 -3.38 1.58
CA GLU A 36 -29.16 -2.84 0.37
C GLU A 36 -29.30 -1.31 0.42
N GLN A 37 -29.63 -0.77 1.58
CA GLN A 37 -29.77 0.67 1.77
C GLN A 37 -28.41 1.36 1.76
N MET A 38 -27.41 0.80 2.42
CA MET A 38 -26.06 1.34 2.40
C MET A 38 -25.43 1.21 1.01
N SER A 39 -25.72 0.12 0.29
CA SER A 39 -25.29 -0.04 -1.12
C SER A 39 -25.86 1.05 -2.02
N ALA A 40 -27.14 1.37 -1.86
CA ALA A 40 -27.78 2.47 -2.58
C ALA A 40 -27.17 3.83 -2.25
N LEU A 41 -26.84 4.09 -0.98
CA LEU A 41 -26.18 5.32 -0.57
C LEU A 41 -24.74 5.41 -1.12
N ALA A 42 -23.98 4.32 -1.05
CA ALA A 42 -22.61 4.27 -1.60
C ALA A 42 -22.60 4.52 -3.13
N MET A 43 -23.58 3.96 -3.86
CA MET A 43 -23.75 4.21 -5.29
C MET A 43 -24.16 5.67 -5.56
N ALA A 44 -25.05 6.24 -4.76
CA ALA A 44 -25.42 7.66 -4.89
C ALA A 44 -24.21 8.58 -4.65
N ILE A 45 -23.37 8.26 -3.69
CA ILE A 45 -22.12 8.98 -3.44
C ILE A 45 -21.13 8.82 -4.60
N LEU A 46 -20.97 7.62 -5.17
CA LEU A 46 -20.10 7.39 -6.33
C LEU A 46 -20.51 8.26 -7.51
N LEU A 47 -21.82 8.34 -7.81
CA LEU A 47 -22.34 9.03 -8.98
C LEU A 47 -22.40 10.56 -8.82
N ASN A 48 -22.67 11.06 -7.61
CA ASN A 48 -22.87 12.50 -7.35
C ASN A 48 -21.74 13.15 -6.55
N GLY A 49 -20.76 12.37 -6.08
CA GLY A 49 -19.65 12.87 -5.26
C GLY A 49 -20.06 13.30 -3.86
N MET A 50 -19.11 13.89 -3.15
CA MET A 50 -19.28 14.53 -1.84
C MET A 50 -18.51 15.85 -1.85
N THR A 51 -19.07 16.87 -1.20
CA THR A 51 -18.34 18.11 -0.95
C THR A 51 -17.25 17.91 0.11
N ARG A 52 -16.28 18.81 0.18
CA ARG A 52 -15.21 18.74 1.19
C ARG A 52 -15.77 18.66 2.63
N PRO A 53 -16.78 19.47 3.04
CA PRO A 53 -17.41 19.33 4.35
C PRO A 53 -18.04 17.96 4.58
N GLU A 54 -18.71 17.38 3.58
CA GLU A 54 -19.29 16.04 3.69
C GLU A 54 -18.21 14.98 3.92
N VAL A 55 -17.11 15.00 3.13
CA VAL A 55 -16.00 14.04 3.26
C VAL A 55 -15.35 14.15 4.64
N ALA A 56 -15.08 15.38 5.09
CA ALA A 56 -14.51 15.61 6.42
C ALA A 56 -15.43 15.06 7.54
N ARG A 57 -16.73 15.32 7.46
CA ARG A 57 -17.70 14.82 8.46
C ARG A 57 -17.84 13.31 8.42
N TRP A 58 -17.88 12.73 7.21
CA TRP A 58 -17.92 11.28 7.02
C TRP A 58 -16.70 10.60 7.64
N THR A 59 -15.51 11.15 7.38
CA THR A 59 -14.26 10.66 7.96
C THR A 59 -14.29 10.74 9.49
N GLU A 60 -14.71 11.86 10.05
CA GLU A 60 -14.83 12.02 11.51
C GLU A 60 -15.84 11.03 12.13
N ALA A 61 -16.96 10.79 11.48
CA ALA A 61 -17.94 9.80 11.94
C ALA A 61 -17.36 8.38 11.95
N MET A 62 -16.56 8.04 10.93
CA MET A 62 -15.84 6.75 10.88
C MET A 62 -14.81 6.61 11.98
N ILE A 63 -14.01 7.67 12.25
CA ILE A 63 -13.04 7.69 13.34
C ILE A 63 -13.74 7.47 14.70
N ARG A 64 -14.83 8.18 14.93
CA ARG A 64 -15.61 8.08 16.19
C ARG A 64 -16.30 6.73 16.39
N SER A 65 -16.44 5.93 15.33
CA SER A 65 -17.03 4.59 15.45
C SER A 65 -16.15 3.60 16.23
N GLY A 66 -14.88 3.93 16.46
CA GLY A 66 -13.92 3.03 17.08
C GLY A 66 -12.94 3.73 18.03
N GLU A 67 -11.85 3.03 18.29
CA GLU A 67 -10.77 3.49 19.16
C GLU A 67 -9.81 4.42 18.42
N ARG A 68 -9.14 5.30 19.19
CA ARG A 68 -7.94 6.01 18.76
C ARG A 68 -6.74 5.47 19.51
N MET A 69 -5.62 5.28 18.82
CA MET A 69 -4.38 4.88 19.45
C MET A 69 -3.67 6.10 20.05
N ASP A 70 -2.96 5.88 21.15
CA ASP A 70 -2.20 6.91 21.86
C ASP A 70 -0.74 6.45 22.01
N TRP A 71 0.17 7.25 21.48
CA TRP A 71 1.61 7.02 21.52
C TRP A 71 2.34 7.99 22.47
N SER A 72 1.63 8.70 23.34
CA SER A 72 2.22 9.65 24.29
C SER A 72 3.24 9.03 25.25
N ALA A 73 3.18 7.70 25.42
CA ALA A 73 4.15 6.95 26.22
C ALA A 73 5.50 6.70 25.50
N LEU A 74 5.64 7.08 24.22
CA LEU A 74 6.90 7.01 23.50
C LEU A 74 7.70 8.31 23.70
N ASP A 75 9.02 8.18 23.77
CA ASP A 75 9.99 9.27 23.96
C ASP A 75 10.44 9.93 22.64
N ARG A 76 9.82 9.58 21.53
CA ARG A 76 10.19 10.05 20.19
C ARG A 76 8.95 10.39 19.36
N PRO A 77 9.05 11.31 18.37
CA PRO A 77 7.93 11.65 17.51
C PRO A 77 7.51 10.47 16.65
N THR A 78 6.20 10.36 16.41
CA THR A 78 5.62 9.31 15.56
C THR A 78 5.35 9.82 14.16
N THR A 79 5.60 8.99 13.18
CA THR A 79 5.27 9.24 11.78
C THR A 79 4.91 7.94 11.08
N ASP A 80 4.05 8.01 10.10
CA ASP A 80 3.67 6.83 9.32
C ASP A 80 3.57 7.15 7.83
N LYS A 81 3.48 6.11 7.02
CA LYS A 81 3.29 6.18 5.58
C LYS A 81 2.13 5.28 5.16
N HIS A 82 1.32 5.77 4.23
CA HIS A 82 0.32 4.96 3.55
C HIS A 82 0.55 4.96 2.06
N SER A 83 0.58 3.77 1.44
CA SER A 83 0.55 3.60 -0.02
C SER A 83 -0.85 3.22 -0.48
N THR A 84 -1.28 3.76 -1.62
CA THR A 84 -2.53 3.33 -2.28
C THR A 84 -2.42 1.95 -2.92
N GLY A 85 -1.23 1.35 -2.87
CA GLY A 85 -0.98 0.00 -3.37
C GLY A 85 -0.51 -0.04 -4.81
N GLY A 86 0.26 -1.07 -5.12
CA GLY A 86 0.84 -1.26 -6.44
C GLY A 86 1.51 -2.61 -6.60
N VAL A 87 2.22 -2.77 -7.71
CA VAL A 87 2.91 -3.99 -8.10
C VAL A 87 4.39 -3.87 -7.73
N GLY A 88 4.87 -4.80 -6.91
CA GLY A 88 6.23 -4.72 -6.37
C GLY A 88 6.40 -3.65 -5.29
N ASP A 89 5.32 -3.11 -4.74
CA ASP A 89 5.36 -2.09 -3.69
C ASP A 89 5.74 -2.67 -2.33
N LYS A 90 7.02 -2.86 -2.16
CA LYS A 90 7.68 -3.35 -0.94
C LYS A 90 8.16 -2.24 -0.02
N ILE A 91 7.94 -0.98 -0.38
CA ILE A 91 8.60 0.18 0.23
C ILE A 91 8.44 0.23 1.75
N THR A 92 7.30 -0.15 2.29
CA THR A 92 7.07 -0.17 3.75
C THR A 92 8.11 -1.01 4.49
N LEU A 93 8.58 -2.11 3.89
CA LEU A 93 9.52 -3.04 4.53
C LEU A 93 10.87 -2.38 4.85
N PRO A 94 11.58 -1.76 3.88
CA PRO A 94 12.81 -1.03 4.20
C PRO A 94 12.56 0.34 4.84
N LEU A 95 11.42 1.00 4.55
CA LEU A 95 11.14 2.36 4.98
C LEU A 95 10.91 2.46 6.50
N ALA A 96 10.08 1.60 7.08
CA ALA A 96 9.75 1.67 8.51
C ALA A 96 11.01 1.55 9.40
N PRO A 97 11.87 0.54 9.23
CA PRO A 97 13.11 0.45 10.00
C PRO A 97 14.10 1.58 9.70
N LEU A 98 14.14 2.08 8.45
CA LEU A 98 15.02 3.18 8.06
C LEU A 98 14.66 4.48 8.79
N VAL A 99 13.38 4.83 8.81
CA VAL A 99 12.88 6.04 9.49
C VAL A 99 13.06 5.93 11.01
N ALA A 100 12.85 4.74 11.57
CA ALA A 100 13.09 4.47 12.97
C ALA A 100 14.58 4.59 13.36
N ALA A 101 15.49 4.15 12.49
CA ALA A 101 16.94 4.32 12.68
C ALA A 101 17.36 5.79 12.70
N CYS A 102 16.56 6.68 12.12
CA CYS A 102 16.78 8.13 12.13
C CYS A 102 16.11 8.86 13.32
N GLY A 103 15.45 8.14 14.23
CA GLY A 103 14.96 8.71 15.50
C GLY A 103 13.45 8.86 15.62
N ALA A 104 12.66 8.48 14.63
CA ALA A 104 11.20 8.42 14.74
C ALA A 104 10.71 7.11 15.36
N ALA A 105 9.44 7.09 15.79
CA ALA A 105 8.69 5.86 15.98
C ALA A 105 7.70 5.68 14.82
N VAL A 106 7.63 4.46 14.28
CA VAL A 106 6.81 4.13 13.11
C VAL A 106 5.81 3.02 13.44
N PRO A 107 4.60 3.37 13.90
CA PRO A 107 3.53 2.41 14.18
C PRO A 107 2.75 2.11 12.89
N GLN A 108 3.32 1.32 12.00
CA GLN A 108 2.77 1.04 10.69
C GLN A 108 1.67 -0.01 10.73
N LEU A 109 0.41 0.40 10.52
CA LEU A 109 -0.69 -0.52 10.26
C LEU A 109 -0.80 -0.81 8.76
N SER A 110 -0.87 -2.08 8.42
CA SER A 110 -0.86 -2.57 7.05
C SER A 110 -1.94 -3.63 6.80
N GLY A 111 -2.13 -3.97 5.54
CA GLY A 111 -3.12 -4.94 5.09
C GLY A 111 -2.52 -6.11 4.31
N ARG A 112 -3.39 -7.10 4.04
CA ARG A 112 -3.15 -8.19 3.10
C ARG A 112 -3.49 -7.76 1.69
N GLY A 113 -2.86 -8.39 0.70
CA GLY A 113 -3.14 -8.17 -0.71
C GLY A 113 -4.41 -8.86 -1.19
N LEU A 114 -4.97 -8.34 -2.28
CA LEU A 114 -6.06 -8.93 -3.02
C LEU A 114 -5.87 -8.65 -4.52
N GLY A 115 -6.11 -9.66 -5.36
CA GLY A 115 -5.90 -9.53 -6.80
C GLY A 115 -4.44 -9.32 -7.17
N HIS A 116 -4.18 -8.37 -8.06
CA HIS A 116 -2.85 -8.08 -8.64
C HIS A 116 -1.93 -7.25 -7.73
N THR A 117 -2.44 -6.69 -6.65
CA THR A 117 -1.63 -5.93 -5.69
C THR A 117 -1.22 -6.80 -4.51
N GLY A 118 0.07 -6.83 -4.20
CA GLY A 118 0.59 -7.56 -3.04
C GLY A 118 0.33 -6.83 -1.73
N GLY A 119 0.09 -7.58 -0.64
CA GLY A 119 -0.09 -7.03 0.70
C GLY A 119 1.20 -7.04 1.51
N THR A 120 1.44 -5.99 2.28
CA THR A 120 2.61 -5.90 3.15
C THR A 120 2.67 -7.04 4.17
N LEU A 121 1.51 -7.40 4.75
CA LEU A 121 1.46 -8.49 5.73
C LEU A 121 1.76 -9.84 5.09
N ASP A 122 1.28 -10.12 3.88
CA ASP A 122 1.57 -11.36 3.15
C ASP A 122 3.07 -11.54 2.89
N LYS A 123 3.76 -10.44 2.56
CA LYS A 123 5.21 -10.44 2.37
C LYS A 123 5.93 -10.80 3.66
N LEU A 124 5.60 -10.13 4.75
CA LEU A 124 6.22 -10.38 6.06
C LEU A 124 5.88 -11.76 6.64
N GLU A 125 4.71 -12.29 6.37
CA GLU A 125 4.31 -13.65 6.76
C GLU A 125 5.13 -14.75 6.06
N SER A 126 5.86 -14.42 5.00
CA SER A 126 6.85 -15.33 4.40
C SER A 126 8.08 -15.55 5.30
N ILE A 127 8.30 -14.66 6.28
CA ILE A 127 9.38 -14.82 7.27
C ILE A 127 8.94 -15.82 8.34
N PRO A 128 9.67 -16.92 8.54
CA PRO A 128 9.28 -17.93 9.51
C PRO A 128 9.06 -17.36 10.91
N GLY A 129 7.89 -17.68 11.50
CA GLY A 129 7.51 -17.29 12.86
C GLY A 129 6.94 -15.88 13.02
N TRP A 130 7.05 -15.01 12.02
CA TRP A 130 6.57 -13.63 12.11
C TRP A 130 5.05 -13.55 12.29
N LYS A 131 4.59 -12.63 13.16
CA LYS A 131 3.18 -12.45 13.51
C LYS A 131 2.66 -11.11 13.06
N ALA A 132 1.58 -11.12 12.26
CA ALA A 132 0.89 -9.93 11.79
C ALA A 132 0.00 -9.29 12.86
N SER A 133 -0.61 -10.08 13.74
CA SER A 133 -1.57 -9.60 14.73
C SER A 133 -0.88 -9.38 16.07
N LEU A 134 -0.98 -8.17 16.59
CA LEU A 134 -0.47 -7.75 17.90
C LEU A 134 -1.57 -7.02 18.66
N SER A 135 -1.58 -7.14 19.97
CA SER A 135 -2.34 -6.25 20.86
C SER A 135 -1.70 -4.85 20.89
N ASN A 136 -2.45 -3.85 21.33
CA ASN A 136 -1.92 -2.49 21.49
C ASN A 136 -0.71 -2.44 22.45
N ALA A 137 -0.73 -3.26 23.50
CA ALA A 137 0.40 -3.38 24.44
C ALA A 137 1.65 -3.97 23.77
N GLU A 138 1.49 -5.06 23.01
CA GLU A 138 2.58 -5.66 22.26
C GLU A 138 3.15 -4.71 21.20
N MET A 139 2.29 -3.96 20.50
CA MET A 139 2.75 -2.91 19.56
C MET A 139 3.61 -1.86 20.25
N LEU A 140 3.19 -1.38 21.43
CA LEU A 140 3.93 -0.38 22.21
C LEU A 140 5.29 -0.93 22.64
N ASP A 141 5.36 -2.18 23.07
CA ASP A 141 6.60 -2.83 23.46
C ASP A 141 7.58 -2.97 22.29
N VAL A 142 7.08 -3.38 21.12
CA VAL A 142 7.90 -3.43 19.88
C VAL A 142 8.41 -2.05 19.49
N LEU A 143 7.56 -1.01 19.55
CA LEU A 143 7.96 0.37 19.26
C LEU A 143 9.03 0.89 20.23
N ARG A 144 8.91 0.60 21.52
CA ARG A 144 9.92 0.97 22.52
C ARG A 144 11.26 0.28 22.25
N GLY A 145 11.23 -0.99 21.90
CA GLY A 145 12.44 -1.80 21.68
C GLY A 145 13.10 -1.57 20.33
N ALA A 146 12.31 -1.55 19.25
CA ALA A 146 12.81 -1.48 17.88
C ALA A 146 12.65 -0.10 17.22
N GLY A 147 11.67 0.69 17.65
CA GLY A 147 11.33 1.98 17.04
C GLY A 147 10.36 1.88 15.85
N ALA A 148 10.14 0.70 15.31
CA ALA A 148 9.17 0.45 14.26
C ALA A 148 8.38 -0.84 14.55
N VAL A 149 7.14 -0.88 14.08
CA VAL A 149 6.29 -2.07 14.07
C VAL A 149 5.47 -2.07 12.77
N ILE A 150 5.28 -3.23 12.16
CA ILE A 150 4.37 -3.41 11.02
C ILE A 150 3.40 -4.51 11.41
N CYS A 151 2.12 -4.19 11.51
CA CYS A 151 1.12 -5.18 11.90
C CYS A 151 -0.26 -4.89 11.31
N ALA A 152 -1.18 -5.82 11.51
CA ALA A 152 -2.58 -5.65 11.13
C ALA A 152 -3.29 -4.65 12.06
N ALA A 153 -4.23 -3.88 11.50
CA ALA A 153 -5.12 -3.05 12.30
C ALA A 153 -5.99 -3.92 13.21
N GLY A 154 -6.09 -3.54 14.48
CA GLY A 154 -6.99 -4.17 15.42
C GLY A 154 -8.47 -4.00 15.05
N SER A 155 -9.33 -4.83 15.61
CA SER A 155 -10.78 -4.81 15.32
C SER A 155 -11.47 -3.53 15.79
N GLY A 156 -10.90 -2.83 16.77
CA GLY A 156 -11.42 -1.57 17.31
C GLY A 156 -11.13 -0.34 16.47
N LEU A 157 -10.22 -0.43 15.49
CA LEU A 157 -9.85 0.72 14.66
C LEU A 157 -10.85 0.91 13.51
N ALA A 158 -11.54 2.07 13.49
CA ALA A 158 -12.51 2.47 12.47
C ALA A 158 -13.44 1.31 11.99
N PRO A 159 -14.21 0.66 12.88
CA PRO A 159 -15.04 -0.49 12.52
C PRO A 159 -16.10 -0.17 11.46
N ALA A 160 -16.60 1.07 11.41
CA ALA A 160 -17.49 1.55 10.36
C ALA A 160 -16.86 1.45 8.97
N ASP A 161 -15.60 1.84 8.84
CA ASP A 161 -14.86 1.75 7.57
C ASP A 161 -14.67 0.29 7.14
N ARG A 162 -14.27 -0.58 8.06
CA ARG A 162 -14.08 -2.00 7.75
C ARG A 162 -15.35 -2.63 7.19
N LYS A 163 -16.50 -2.34 7.79
CA LYS A 163 -17.81 -2.84 7.35
C LYS A 163 -18.19 -2.26 5.98
N LEU A 164 -18.03 -0.94 5.81
CA LEU A 164 -18.37 -0.27 4.57
C LEU A 164 -17.44 -0.68 3.43
N TYR A 165 -16.14 -0.84 3.68
CA TYR A 165 -15.19 -1.29 2.65
C TYR A 165 -15.54 -2.69 2.12
N ALA A 166 -15.91 -3.61 3.00
CA ALA A 166 -16.36 -4.95 2.60
C ALA A 166 -17.61 -4.91 1.70
N LEU A 167 -18.54 -3.99 1.98
CA LEU A 167 -19.72 -3.78 1.14
C LEU A 167 -19.35 -3.18 -0.21
N ARG A 168 -18.48 -2.17 -0.23
CA ARG A 168 -18.05 -1.50 -1.46
C ARG A 168 -17.34 -2.44 -2.41
N ASP A 169 -16.56 -3.38 -1.89
CA ASP A 169 -15.82 -4.39 -2.66
C ASP A 169 -16.75 -5.27 -3.53
N VAL A 170 -17.96 -5.54 -3.06
CA VAL A 170 -18.94 -6.39 -3.77
C VAL A 170 -20.04 -5.60 -4.50
N THR A 171 -20.08 -4.29 -4.37
CA THR A 171 -21.12 -3.44 -4.97
C THR A 171 -20.63 -2.54 -6.11
N GLY A 172 -19.34 -2.65 -6.50
CA GLY A 172 -18.76 -1.83 -7.56
C GLY A 172 -18.70 -0.35 -7.20
N THR A 173 -18.42 -0.02 -5.93
CA THR A 173 -18.36 1.37 -5.44
C THR A 173 -17.00 1.74 -4.83
N VAL A 174 -15.97 0.91 -5.08
CA VAL A 174 -14.62 1.13 -4.54
C VAL A 174 -13.97 2.39 -5.15
N GLU A 175 -14.25 2.71 -6.42
CA GLU A 175 -13.58 3.79 -7.15
C GLU A 175 -14.01 5.21 -6.73
N SER A 176 -14.95 5.35 -5.82
CA SER A 176 -15.37 6.66 -5.29
C SER A 176 -14.22 7.35 -4.55
N ILE A 177 -13.66 8.43 -5.12
CA ILE A 177 -12.55 9.18 -4.51
C ILE A 177 -12.88 9.65 -3.10
N PRO A 178 -14.06 10.27 -2.81
CA PRO A 178 -14.42 10.65 -1.44
C PRO A 178 -14.40 9.47 -0.45
N LEU A 179 -14.91 8.32 -0.87
CA LEU A 179 -14.95 7.12 -0.02
C LEU A 179 -13.60 6.44 0.11
N ILE A 180 -12.73 6.50 -0.91
CA ILE A 180 -11.34 6.05 -0.80
C ILE A 180 -10.59 6.94 0.21
N ALA A 181 -10.69 8.26 0.05
CA ALA A 181 -10.01 9.21 0.92
C ALA A 181 -10.44 9.05 2.39
N SER A 182 -11.74 8.97 2.66
CA SER A 182 -12.24 8.80 4.02
C SER A 182 -11.88 7.44 4.63
N SER A 183 -11.87 6.38 3.82
CA SER A 183 -11.45 5.03 4.24
C SER A 183 -9.99 4.99 4.68
N ILE A 184 -9.09 5.59 3.90
CA ILE A 184 -7.67 5.67 4.24
C ILE A 184 -7.46 6.55 5.46
N MET A 185 -7.99 7.78 5.42
CA MET A 185 -7.70 8.79 6.42
C MET A 185 -8.36 8.49 7.77
N SER A 186 -9.53 7.86 7.81
CA SER A 186 -10.15 7.47 9.09
C SER A 186 -9.25 6.51 9.89
N LYS A 187 -8.64 5.52 9.23
CA LYS A 187 -7.70 4.60 9.87
C LYS A 187 -6.40 5.31 10.27
N LYS A 188 -5.84 6.11 9.38
CA LYS A 188 -4.56 6.79 9.62
C LYS A 188 -4.66 7.86 10.71
N ILE A 189 -5.77 8.56 10.82
CA ILE A 189 -6.01 9.50 11.91
C ILE A 189 -6.28 8.75 13.23
N ALA A 190 -7.09 7.68 13.20
CA ALA A 190 -7.34 6.85 14.39
C ALA A 190 -6.08 6.13 14.90
N GLU A 191 -5.11 5.86 14.04
CA GLU A 191 -3.78 5.33 14.38
C GLU A 191 -2.97 6.28 15.27
N GLY A 192 -3.27 7.58 15.28
CA GLY A 192 -2.77 8.53 16.26
C GLY A 192 -1.33 9.00 16.03
N THR A 193 -0.75 8.84 14.85
CA THR A 193 0.60 9.35 14.53
C THR A 193 0.64 10.87 14.44
N GLY A 194 1.80 11.46 14.74
CA GLY A 194 1.99 12.92 14.67
C GLY A 194 2.16 13.47 13.25
N ALA A 195 2.54 12.62 12.31
CA ALA A 195 2.73 12.98 10.89
C ALA A 195 2.42 11.80 9.97
N LEU A 196 1.98 12.10 8.75
CA LEU A 196 1.62 11.11 7.74
C LEU A 196 2.16 11.51 6.37
N VAL A 197 2.79 10.57 5.68
CA VAL A 197 3.15 10.70 4.26
C VAL A 197 2.32 9.72 3.44
N LEU A 198 1.66 10.22 2.41
CA LEU A 198 0.85 9.45 1.48
C LEU A 198 1.64 9.19 0.21
N ASP A 199 1.75 7.93 -0.18
CA ASP A 199 2.33 7.49 -1.45
C ASP A 199 1.19 7.10 -2.38
N VAL A 200 0.75 8.06 -3.22
CA VAL A 200 -0.38 7.90 -4.13
C VAL A 200 0.13 7.41 -5.47
N LYS A 201 -0.08 6.14 -5.74
CA LYS A 201 0.38 5.46 -6.96
C LYS A 201 -0.46 5.83 -8.17
N VAL A 202 0.22 6.04 -9.31
CA VAL A 202 -0.39 6.42 -10.60
C VAL A 202 0.11 5.49 -11.70
N GLY A 203 -0.77 4.88 -12.44
CA GLY A 203 -0.41 4.05 -13.59
C GLY A 203 -1.22 2.76 -13.71
N SER A 204 -0.83 1.90 -14.64
CA SER A 204 -1.56 0.67 -14.95
C SER A 204 -1.65 -0.29 -13.76
N GLY A 205 -0.63 -0.36 -12.93
CA GLY A 205 -0.60 -1.20 -11.73
C GLY A 205 -1.25 -0.59 -10.49
N ALA A 206 -1.71 0.66 -10.55
CA ALA A 206 -2.34 1.38 -9.45
C ALA A 206 -3.87 1.43 -9.56
N PHE A 207 -4.55 1.82 -8.47
CA PHE A 207 -5.97 2.15 -8.52
C PHE A 207 -6.22 3.44 -9.33
N MET A 208 -5.40 4.48 -9.12
CA MET A 208 -5.48 5.73 -9.88
C MET A 208 -4.74 5.56 -11.21
N LYS A 209 -5.50 5.62 -12.32
CA LYS A 209 -4.97 5.42 -13.67
C LYS A 209 -4.40 6.70 -14.28
N THR A 210 -4.84 7.86 -13.82
CA THR A 210 -4.44 9.16 -14.35
C THR A 210 -3.86 10.05 -13.24
N VAL A 211 -2.95 10.95 -13.62
CA VAL A 211 -2.38 11.95 -12.70
C VAL A 211 -3.47 12.85 -12.12
N GLY A 212 -4.49 13.20 -12.92
CA GLY A 212 -5.60 14.04 -12.47
C GLY A 212 -6.38 13.41 -11.30
N ASN A 213 -6.79 12.16 -11.45
CA ASN A 213 -7.52 11.44 -10.38
C ASN A 213 -6.65 11.22 -9.13
N ALA A 214 -5.38 10.91 -9.33
CA ALA A 214 -4.44 10.74 -8.22
C ALA A 214 -4.21 12.04 -7.46
N ARG A 215 -4.12 13.17 -8.16
CA ARG A 215 -4.02 14.50 -7.56
C ARG A 215 -5.26 14.83 -6.74
N GLU A 216 -6.45 14.64 -7.30
CA GLU A 216 -7.72 14.86 -6.59
C GLU A 216 -7.80 14.03 -5.30
N LEU A 217 -7.43 12.75 -5.36
CA LEU A 217 -7.38 11.89 -4.19
C LEU A 217 -6.36 12.41 -3.16
N ALA A 218 -5.16 12.75 -3.59
CA ALA A 218 -4.09 13.26 -2.73
C ALA A 218 -4.47 14.58 -2.05
N GLU A 219 -4.99 15.55 -2.80
CA GLU A 219 -5.47 16.82 -2.26
C GLU A 219 -6.61 16.63 -1.26
N THR A 220 -7.54 15.72 -1.54
CA THR A 220 -8.63 15.38 -0.62
C THR A 220 -8.08 14.79 0.68
N MET A 221 -7.15 13.85 0.62
CA MET A 221 -6.56 13.24 1.80
C MET A 221 -5.70 14.21 2.62
N VAL A 222 -4.90 15.06 1.96
CA VAL A 222 -4.11 16.11 2.64
C VAL A 222 -5.03 17.09 3.35
N ALA A 223 -6.13 17.51 2.70
CA ALA A 223 -7.12 18.39 3.33
C ALA A 223 -7.78 17.76 4.56
N ILE A 224 -8.17 16.48 4.50
CA ILE A 224 -8.72 15.75 5.65
C ILE A 224 -7.69 15.71 6.80
N GLY A 225 -6.44 15.38 6.50
CA GLY A 225 -5.38 15.34 7.51
C GLY A 225 -5.20 16.71 8.19
N THR A 226 -5.15 17.78 7.42
CA THR A 226 -5.03 19.16 7.90
C THR A 226 -6.21 19.55 8.78
N ASP A 227 -7.43 19.24 8.35
CA ASP A 227 -8.66 19.54 9.12
C ASP A 227 -8.71 18.80 10.47
N HIS A 228 -7.99 17.69 10.61
CA HIS A 228 -7.84 16.91 11.85
C HIS A 228 -6.53 17.21 12.61
N GLY A 229 -5.76 18.21 12.21
CA GLY A 229 -4.50 18.58 12.86
C GLY A 229 -3.36 17.58 12.64
N LEU A 230 -3.48 16.67 11.69
CA LEU A 230 -2.44 15.73 11.28
C LEU A 230 -1.61 16.32 10.15
N ARG A 231 -0.31 16.51 10.38
CA ARG A 231 0.61 16.97 9.34
C ARG A 231 0.71 15.92 8.24
N THR A 232 0.11 16.20 7.10
CA THR A 232 -0.05 15.25 5.99
C THR A 232 0.59 15.80 4.73
N ILE A 233 1.41 14.97 4.08
CA ILE A 233 2.08 15.25 2.81
C ILE A 233 1.78 14.09 1.86
N ALA A 234 1.52 14.35 0.59
CA ALA A 234 1.34 13.32 -0.42
C ALA A 234 2.38 13.45 -1.54
N LEU A 235 2.91 12.31 -1.97
CA LEU A 235 3.68 12.17 -3.20
C LEU A 235 2.84 11.40 -4.21
N LEU A 236 2.77 11.88 -5.44
CA LEU A 236 2.29 11.13 -6.59
C LEU A 236 3.47 10.35 -7.17
N THR A 237 3.37 9.03 -7.26
CA THR A 237 4.47 8.17 -7.70
C THR A 237 4.06 7.22 -8.82
N ALA A 238 4.97 6.93 -9.74
CA ALA A 238 4.70 6.12 -10.91
C ALA A 238 4.48 4.63 -10.55
N MET A 239 3.46 4.02 -11.18
CA MET A 239 3.13 2.60 -11.09
C MET A 239 2.69 2.03 -12.45
N ASP A 240 3.21 2.53 -13.54
CA ASP A 240 3.06 2.02 -14.91
C ASP A 240 4.01 0.84 -15.21
N ARG A 241 5.05 0.69 -14.40
CA ARG A 241 6.00 -0.44 -14.40
C ARG A 241 6.14 -1.02 -12.99
N PRO A 242 6.53 -2.29 -12.83
CA PRO A 242 6.80 -2.87 -11.51
C PRO A 242 7.85 -2.06 -10.75
N LEU A 243 7.64 -1.86 -9.47
CA LEU A 243 8.61 -1.22 -8.58
C LEU A 243 9.64 -2.26 -8.13
N GLY A 244 10.91 -1.97 -8.32
CA GLY A 244 11.98 -2.94 -8.14
C GLY A 244 11.94 -4.05 -9.19
N ASN A 245 12.63 -5.13 -8.92
CA ASN A 245 12.74 -6.27 -9.81
C ASN A 245 11.89 -7.46 -9.38
N ALA A 246 11.53 -7.54 -8.10
CA ALA A 246 10.76 -8.63 -7.53
C ALA A 246 9.28 -8.26 -7.34
N VAL A 247 8.38 -9.16 -7.71
CA VAL A 247 6.93 -9.04 -7.51
C VAL A 247 6.40 -10.36 -6.93
N GLY A 248 5.96 -10.33 -5.67
CA GLY A 248 5.47 -11.52 -4.95
C GLY A 248 5.47 -11.29 -3.45
N ASN A 249 5.85 -12.30 -2.67
CA ASN A 249 5.92 -12.19 -1.21
C ASN A 249 7.38 -12.34 -0.71
N ALA A 250 7.90 -13.53 -0.58
CA ALA A 250 9.28 -13.78 -0.14
C ALA A 250 10.33 -13.09 -1.04
N VAL A 251 10.11 -13.06 -2.34
CA VAL A 251 11.02 -12.39 -3.29
C VAL A 251 11.10 -10.89 -3.05
N GLU A 252 10.01 -10.26 -2.62
CA GLU A 252 10.01 -8.83 -2.27
C GLU A 252 10.65 -8.57 -0.90
N VAL A 253 10.54 -9.51 0.05
CA VAL A 253 11.28 -9.44 1.32
C VAL A 253 12.79 -9.52 1.05
N ALA A 254 13.22 -10.45 0.21
CA ALA A 254 14.63 -10.58 -0.15
C ALA A 254 15.19 -9.28 -0.76
N GLU A 255 14.47 -8.67 -1.71
CA GLU A 255 14.86 -7.40 -2.33
C GLU A 255 14.86 -6.24 -1.31
N SER A 256 13.94 -6.22 -0.35
CA SER A 256 13.90 -5.23 0.74
C SER A 256 15.11 -5.36 1.68
N VAL A 257 15.53 -6.58 1.96
CA VAL A 257 16.74 -6.85 2.76
C VAL A 257 18.00 -6.40 2.01
N GLU A 258 18.06 -6.56 0.69
CA GLU A 258 19.15 -6.01 -0.12
C GLU A 258 19.23 -4.47 -0.03
N VAL A 259 18.10 -3.78 -0.05
CA VAL A 259 18.05 -2.32 0.15
C VAL A 259 18.58 -1.95 1.54
N LEU A 260 18.15 -2.64 2.59
CA LEU A 260 18.63 -2.41 3.95
C LEU A 260 20.12 -2.73 4.14
N ALA A 261 20.67 -3.60 3.30
CA ALA A 261 22.10 -3.91 3.24
C ALA A 261 22.91 -2.89 2.41
N GLY A 262 22.27 -1.84 1.90
CA GLY A 262 22.94 -0.79 1.11
C GLY A 262 23.00 -1.06 -0.40
N GLY A 263 22.28 -2.07 -0.90
CA GLY A 263 22.13 -2.41 -2.31
C GLY A 263 20.70 -2.23 -2.83
N GLY A 264 20.28 -3.16 -3.67
CA GLY A 264 18.91 -3.20 -4.22
C GLY A 264 18.67 -2.33 -5.45
N PRO A 265 17.47 -2.42 -6.06
CA PRO A 265 17.11 -1.67 -7.25
C PRO A 265 17.06 -0.15 -6.99
N ALA A 266 17.57 0.62 -7.95
CA ALA A 266 17.71 2.06 -7.82
C ALA A 266 16.37 2.78 -7.56
N ASP A 267 15.29 2.35 -8.21
CA ASP A 267 13.95 2.93 -8.04
C ASP A 267 13.39 2.67 -6.63
N VAL A 268 13.62 1.50 -6.06
CA VAL A 268 13.24 1.18 -4.67
C VAL A 268 14.03 2.02 -3.68
N VAL A 269 15.35 2.14 -3.88
CA VAL A 269 16.22 2.96 -3.02
C VAL A 269 15.82 4.43 -3.08
N GLU A 270 15.63 4.98 -4.29
CA GLU A 270 15.24 6.39 -4.50
C GLU A 270 13.90 6.70 -3.83
N LEU A 271 12.88 5.88 -4.05
CA LEU A 271 11.56 6.10 -3.46
C LEU A 271 11.59 5.94 -1.93
N THR A 272 12.29 4.94 -1.42
CA THR A 272 12.46 4.73 0.02
C THR A 272 13.11 5.93 0.69
N LEU A 273 14.20 6.45 0.12
CA LEU A 273 14.90 7.62 0.67
C LEU A 273 14.05 8.89 0.58
N THR A 274 13.32 9.09 -0.53
CA THR A 274 12.45 10.24 -0.70
C THR A 274 11.32 10.25 0.33
N LEU A 275 10.64 9.12 0.51
CA LEU A 275 9.58 8.97 1.52
C LEU A 275 10.13 9.10 2.94
N ALA A 276 11.31 8.54 3.22
CA ALA A 276 11.95 8.66 4.53
C ALA A 276 12.25 10.13 4.89
N ARG A 277 12.78 10.90 3.95
CA ARG A 277 13.04 12.34 4.14
C ARG A 277 11.75 13.12 4.40
N GLU A 278 10.69 12.85 3.67
CA GLU A 278 9.36 13.48 3.90
C GLU A 278 8.79 13.09 5.27
N MET A 279 8.88 11.81 5.67
CA MET A 279 8.41 11.36 6.98
C MET A 279 9.17 12.02 8.14
N LEU A 280 10.50 12.08 8.03
CA LEU A 280 11.35 12.72 9.05
C LEU A 280 11.09 14.23 9.12
N ALA A 281 11.01 14.90 7.99
CA ALA A 281 10.71 16.34 7.94
C ALA A 281 9.31 16.64 8.50
N ALA A 282 8.30 15.83 8.18
CA ALA A 282 6.96 15.97 8.72
C ALA A 282 6.92 15.75 10.25
N ALA A 283 7.75 14.85 10.76
CA ALA A 283 7.91 14.61 12.20
C ALA A 283 8.81 15.62 12.92
N GLY A 284 9.42 16.57 12.20
CA GLY A 284 10.32 17.57 12.76
C GLY A 284 11.73 17.04 13.10
N ILE A 285 12.14 15.95 12.49
CA ILE A 285 13.45 15.31 12.70
C ILE A 285 14.41 15.74 11.60
N THR A 286 15.52 16.38 11.97
CA THR A 286 16.52 16.93 11.02
C THR A 286 17.95 16.44 11.25
N GLY A 287 18.15 15.60 12.27
CA GLY A 287 19.50 15.27 12.77
C GLY A 287 20.29 14.27 11.92
N ARG A 288 19.65 13.55 10.98
CA ARG A 288 20.30 12.46 10.21
C ARG A 288 19.68 12.28 8.85
N ASP A 289 20.51 12.15 7.80
CA ASP A 289 20.04 11.73 6.48
C ASP A 289 19.78 10.20 6.48
N PRO A 290 18.61 9.73 6.02
CA PRO A 290 18.33 8.31 5.95
C PRO A 290 19.32 7.53 5.07
N ALA A 291 19.96 8.14 4.07
CA ALA A 291 21.00 7.50 3.28
C ALA A 291 22.18 7.03 4.13
N ASP A 292 22.53 7.76 5.20
CA ASP A 292 23.59 7.35 6.11
C ASP A 292 23.21 6.13 6.92
N ALA A 293 21.93 6.01 7.31
CA ALA A 293 21.41 4.86 8.06
C ALA A 293 21.36 3.56 7.23
N LEU A 294 21.26 3.67 5.90
CA LEU A 294 21.44 2.51 5.02
C LEU A 294 22.93 2.10 4.93
N LYS A 295 23.84 3.07 4.81
CA LYS A 295 25.27 2.83 4.64
C LYS A 295 25.94 2.22 5.86
N ASP A 296 25.58 2.68 7.06
CA ASP A 296 26.22 2.23 8.31
C ASP A 296 25.56 1.00 8.94
N GLY A 297 24.48 0.46 8.33
CA GLY A 297 23.79 -0.74 8.76
C GLY A 297 22.77 -0.53 9.87
N SER A 298 22.56 0.68 10.40
CA SER A 298 21.63 0.94 11.50
C SER A 298 20.17 0.68 11.12
N ALA A 299 19.81 0.87 9.85
CA ALA A 299 18.47 0.51 9.35
C ALA A 299 18.26 -1.01 9.36
N MET A 300 19.28 -1.79 8.98
CA MET A 300 19.25 -3.26 9.06
C MET A 300 19.14 -3.73 10.50
N ASP A 301 19.83 -3.10 11.44
CA ASP A 301 19.74 -3.44 12.86
C ASP A 301 18.32 -3.23 13.41
N VAL A 302 17.64 -2.15 12.99
CA VAL A 302 16.23 -1.93 13.36
C VAL A 302 15.33 -3.00 12.73
N TRP A 303 15.52 -3.34 11.45
CA TRP A 303 14.80 -4.42 10.79
C TRP A 303 14.90 -5.73 11.57
N ARG A 304 16.11 -6.14 11.94
CA ARG A 304 16.34 -7.38 12.71
C ARG A 304 15.62 -7.34 14.05
N ARG A 305 15.73 -6.24 14.79
CA ARG A 305 15.02 -6.10 16.08
C ARG A 305 13.50 -6.14 15.91
N MET A 306 12.96 -5.44 14.90
CA MET A 306 11.53 -5.42 14.62
C MET A 306 10.99 -6.81 14.26
N ILE A 307 11.64 -7.52 13.34
CA ILE A 307 11.24 -8.86 12.92
C ILE A 307 11.30 -9.84 14.10
N THR A 308 12.38 -9.82 14.89
CA THR A 308 12.54 -10.68 16.07
C THR A 308 11.50 -10.37 17.14
N ALA A 309 11.22 -9.09 17.40
CA ALA A 309 10.23 -8.69 18.40
C ALA A 309 8.80 -9.12 18.01
N GLN A 310 8.54 -9.32 16.72
CA GLN A 310 7.27 -9.85 16.22
C GLN A 310 7.27 -11.39 16.01
N GLY A 311 8.28 -12.08 16.58
CA GLY A 311 8.37 -13.54 16.59
C GLY A 311 9.02 -14.16 15.35
N GLY A 312 9.44 -13.34 14.37
CA GLY A 312 10.11 -13.81 13.17
C GLY A 312 11.60 -14.06 13.35
N ASP A 313 12.14 -14.90 12.51
CA ASP A 313 13.59 -15.11 12.40
C ASP A 313 14.13 -14.37 11.17
N PRO A 314 14.84 -13.22 11.34
CA PRO A 314 15.34 -12.44 10.22
C PRO A 314 16.46 -13.12 9.42
N ASP A 315 17.06 -14.18 9.95
CA ASP A 315 18.14 -14.93 9.31
C ASP A 315 17.68 -16.28 8.72
N ALA A 316 16.41 -16.67 8.95
CA ALA A 316 15.87 -17.89 8.39
C ALA A 316 15.80 -17.82 6.86
N PRO A 317 16.05 -18.94 6.16
CA PRO A 317 15.83 -19.01 4.72
C PRO A 317 14.38 -18.68 4.37
N LEU A 318 14.19 -17.77 3.40
CA LEU A 318 12.86 -17.43 2.88
C LEU A 318 12.32 -18.58 2.01
N PRO A 319 11.00 -18.80 1.97
CA PRO A 319 10.39 -19.77 1.09
C PRO A 319 10.73 -19.49 -0.38
N SER A 320 11.05 -20.53 -1.12
CA SER A 320 11.26 -20.51 -2.57
C SER A 320 10.26 -21.43 -3.25
N ALA A 321 9.84 -21.06 -4.46
CA ALA A 321 8.97 -21.91 -5.27
C ALA A 321 9.73 -23.12 -5.83
N ARG A 322 8.98 -24.20 -6.11
CA ARG A 322 9.53 -25.46 -6.63
C ARG A 322 9.84 -25.40 -8.11
N GLU A 323 9.03 -24.65 -8.86
CA GLU A 323 9.08 -24.56 -10.32
C GLU A 323 9.41 -23.14 -10.77
N THR A 324 10.19 -23.05 -11.83
CA THR A 324 10.50 -21.78 -12.48
C THR A 324 10.32 -21.85 -13.98
N HIS A 325 9.89 -20.74 -14.60
CA HIS A 325 9.80 -20.59 -16.03
C HIS A 325 10.38 -19.26 -16.47
N THR A 326 11.27 -19.29 -17.47
CA THR A 326 11.92 -18.08 -17.97
C THR A 326 11.25 -17.59 -19.25
N VAL A 327 10.81 -16.35 -19.26
CA VAL A 327 10.37 -15.63 -20.46
C VAL A 327 11.55 -14.87 -21.01
N THR A 328 11.88 -15.13 -22.28
CA THR A 328 13.03 -14.52 -22.95
C THR A 328 12.61 -13.43 -23.94
N ALA A 329 13.53 -12.52 -24.23
CA ALA A 329 13.32 -11.47 -25.23
C ALA A 329 13.14 -12.09 -26.63
N PRO A 330 12.03 -11.82 -27.32
CA PRO A 330 11.77 -12.34 -28.67
C PRO A 330 12.64 -11.69 -29.74
N SER A 331 13.17 -10.50 -29.48
CA SER A 331 14.03 -9.71 -30.37
C SER A 331 15.05 -8.90 -29.57
N SER A 332 16.08 -8.40 -30.26
CA SER A 332 17.00 -7.42 -29.71
C SER A 332 16.44 -6.01 -29.87
N GLY A 333 16.73 -5.11 -28.92
CA GLY A 333 16.28 -3.72 -28.93
C GLY A 333 16.22 -3.12 -27.54
N VAL A 334 15.54 -2.00 -27.41
CA VAL A 334 15.25 -1.36 -26.12
C VAL A 334 13.91 -1.88 -25.60
N LEU A 335 13.87 -2.32 -24.35
CA LEU A 335 12.60 -2.62 -23.68
C LEU A 335 11.87 -1.29 -23.44
N THR A 336 10.85 -0.99 -24.25
CA THR A 336 10.13 0.29 -24.18
C THR A 336 8.94 0.23 -23.23
N LYS A 337 8.44 -0.97 -22.92
CA LYS A 337 7.32 -1.19 -22.00
C LYS A 337 7.54 -2.44 -21.16
N LEU A 338 7.18 -2.35 -19.89
CA LEU A 338 6.96 -3.49 -18.99
C LEU A 338 5.80 -3.11 -18.08
N ASP A 339 4.60 -3.60 -18.42
CA ASP A 339 3.36 -3.18 -17.79
C ASP A 339 3.22 -3.75 -16.37
N ALA A 340 3.07 -2.87 -15.38
CA ALA A 340 2.93 -3.26 -13.99
C ALA A 340 1.70 -4.14 -13.76
N TYR A 341 0.56 -3.82 -14.39
CA TYR A 341 -0.67 -4.60 -14.22
C TYR A 341 -0.50 -6.04 -14.71
N GLY A 342 0.03 -6.22 -15.93
CA GLY A 342 0.28 -7.54 -16.51
C GLY A 342 1.19 -8.40 -15.64
N VAL A 343 2.29 -7.82 -15.15
CA VAL A 343 3.22 -8.52 -14.24
C VAL A 343 2.57 -8.82 -12.89
N GLY A 344 1.80 -7.90 -12.33
CA GLY A 344 1.07 -8.11 -11.07
C GLY A 344 0.02 -9.23 -11.18
N VAL A 345 -0.72 -9.29 -12.30
CA VAL A 345 -1.69 -10.37 -12.57
C VAL A 345 -0.96 -11.71 -12.76
N ALA A 346 0.20 -11.71 -13.43
CA ALA A 346 1.02 -12.92 -13.56
C ALA A 346 1.44 -13.45 -12.18
N ALA A 347 1.99 -12.59 -11.32
CA ALA A 347 2.37 -12.98 -9.96
C ALA A 347 1.17 -13.52 -9.15
N TRP A 348 0.01 -12.87 -9.24
CA TRP A 348 -1.23 -13.35 -8.63
C TRP A 348 -1.60 -14.75 -9.13
N ARG A 349 -1.63 -14.97 -10.44
CA ARG A 349 -1.97 -16.25 -11.05
C ARG A 349 -0.98 -17.36 -10.73
N LEU A 350 0.30 -17.03 -10.49
CA LEU A 350 1.31 -17.98 -10.03
C LEU A 350 1.11 -18.44 -8.57
N GLY A 351 0.27 -17.75 -7.80
CA GLY A 351 -0.06 -18.08 -6.42
C GLY A 351 0.42 -17.06 -5.39
N ALA A 352 1.06 -15.96 -5.80
CA ALA A 352 1.53 -14.94 -4.87
C ALA A 352 0.40 -14.09 -4.26
N GLY A 353 -0.75 -14.01 -4.90
CA GLY A 353 -1.93 -13.31 -4.41
C GLY A 353 -3.12 -14.23 -4.24
N ARG A 354 -4.23 -13.67 -3.75
CA ARG A 354 -5.49 -14.37 -3.54
C ARG A 354 -6.64 -13.73 -4.29
N ALA A 355 -7.62 -14.55 -4.69
CA ALA A 355 -8.87 -14.08 -5.29
C ALA A 355 -9.91 -13.72 -4.21
N ARG A 356 -9.91 -14.45 -3.09
CA ARG A 356 -10.78 -14.22 -1.93
C ARG A 356 -9.92 -14.12 -0.67
N LYS A 357 -10.40 -13.40 0.34
CA LYS A 357 -9.67 -13.16 1.60
C LYS A 357 -9.22 -14.44 2.31
N GLU A 358 -9.98 -15.51 2.14
CA GLU A 358 -9.77 -16.82 2.77
C GLU A 358 -8.78 -17.69 2.00
N ASP A 359 -8.48 -17.35 0.74
CA ASP A 359 -7.57 -18.15 -0.08
C ASP A 359 -6.13 -18.08 0.47
N PRO A 360 -5.41 -19.20 0.52
CA PRO A 360 -3.99 -19.19 0.88
C PRO A 360 -3.14 -18.56 -0.23
N VAL A 361 -1.99 -18.04 0.13
CA VAL A 361 -0.96 -17.59 -0.81
C VAL A 361 0.24 -18.53 -0.76
N SER A 362 0.91 -18.69 -1.92
CA SER A 362 2.23 -19.33 -1.99
C SER A 362 3.31 -18.26 -1.75
N PHE A 363 4.02 -18.36 -0.65
CA PHE A 363 5.04 -17.36 -0.29
C PHE A 363 6.23 -17.33 -1.24
N GLY A 364 6.56 -18.47 -1.88
CA GLY A 364 7.65 -18.55 -2.85
C GLY A 364 7.28 -18.12 -4.27
N ALA A 365 5.98 -17.99 -4.56
CA ALA A 365 5.51 -17.62 -5.89
C ALA A 365 5.76 -16.13 -6.20
N GLY A 366 6.00 -15.81 -7.47
CA GLY A 366 6.20 -14.44 -7.90
C GLY A 366 6.86 -14.33 -9.27
N VAL A 367 7.26 -13.12 -9.60
CA VAL A 367 7.95 -12.78 -10.84
C VAL A 367 9.21 -12.00 -10.51
N ILE A 368 10.33 -12.36 -11.13
CA ILE A 368 11.57 -11.58 -11.13
C ILE A 368 11.74 -10.94 -12.51
N CYS A 369 11.88 -9.64 -12.56
CA CYS A 369 12.15 -8.86 -13.75
C CYS A 369 13.66 -8.69 -13.92
N HIS A 370 14.20 -9.15 -15.04
CA HIS A 370 15.64 -9.06 -15.34
C HIS A 370 16.00 -7.84 -16.18
N ALA A 371 15.01 -7.14 -16.71
CA ALA A 371 15.16 -5.89 -17.44
C ALA A 371 14.05 -4.92 -17.08
N LYS A 372 14.34 -3.65 -17.20
CA LYS A 372 13.40 -2.53 -16.96
C LYS A 372 13.23 -1.71 -18.23
N PRO A 373 12.12 -0.96 -18.39
CA PRO A 373 11.99 -0.03 -19.50
C PRO A 373 13.16 0.94 -19.56
N GLY A 374 13.77 1.03 -20.76
CA GLY A 374 15.01 1.75 -21.03
C GLY A 374 16.25 0.87 -21.17
N ASP A 375 16.19 -0.38 -20.71
CA ASP A 375 17.31 -1.31 -20.87
C ASP A 375 17.39 -1.83 -22.30
N THR A 376 18.62 -1.99 -22.80
CA THR A 376 18.88 -2.70 -24.05
C THR A 376 18.94 -4.19 -23.77
N VAL A 377 18.20 -4.97 -24.54
CA VAL A 377 18.13 -6.44 -24.45
C VAL A 377 18.50 -7.10 -25.77
N THR A 378 18.99 -8.32 -25.71
CA THR A 378 19.29 -9.16 -26.87
C THR A 378 18.27 -10.29 -26.99
N ALA A 379 17.98 -10.71 -28.21
CA ALA A 379 17.10 -11.87 -28.47
C ALA A 379 17.57 -13.10 -27.69
N GLY A 380 16.66 -13.77 -26.98
CA GLY A 380 16.96 -14.91 -26.11
C GLY A 380 17.41 -14.54 -24.69
N GLN A 381 17.69 -13.29 -24.39
CA GLN A 381 18.02 -12.85 -23.04
C GLN A 381 16.80 -13.02 -22.10
N PRO A 382 16.98 -13.50 -20.85
CA PRO A 382 15.91 -13.54 -19.88
C PRO A 382 15.33 -12.14 -19.63
N LEU A 383 14.00 -12.01 -19.76
CA LEU A 383 13.24 -10.81 -19.36
C LEU A 383 12.57 -10.97 -18.00
N LEU A 384 11.93 -12.12 -17.80
CA LEU A 384 11.21 -12.44 -16.58
C LEU A 384 11.48 -13.88 -16.18
N THR A 385 11.54 -14.14 -14.87
CA THR A 385 11.46 -15.50 -14.33
C THR A 385 10.20 -15.61 -13.47
N LEU A 386 9.34 -16.54 -13.83
CA LEU A 386 8.11 -16.88 -13.13
C LEU A 386 8.41 -17.98 -12.12
N HIS A 387 7.94 -17.82 -10.88
CA HIS A 387 8.12 -18.76 -9.79
C HIS A 387 6.76 -19.25 -9.29
N THR A 388 6.56 -20.56 -9.20
CA THR A 388 5.31 -21.15 -8.71
C THR A 388 5.56 -22.50 -8.02
N ASP A 389 4.65 -22.88 -7.11
CA ASP A 389 4.64 -24.24 -6.52
C ASP A 389 3.77 -25.22 -7.33
N ASP A 390 3.07 -24.73 -8.35
CA ASP A 390 2.14 -25.49 -9.18
C ASP A 390 2.32 -25.12 -10.65
N GLU A 391 2.93 -26.04 -11.42
CA GLU A 391 3.21 -25.86 -12.85
C GLU A 391 1.92 -25.61 -13.67
N ALA A 392 0.78 -26.14 -13.22
CA ALA A 392 -0.51 -25.94 -13.89
C ALA A 392 -0.96 -24.46 -13.92
N ARG A 393 -0.35 -23.59 -13.11
CA ARG A 393 -0.61 -22.15 -13.07
C ARG A 393 0.11 -21.37 -14.18
N LEU A 394 1.19 -21.92 -14.74
CA LEU A 394 2.04 -21.23 -15.72
C LEU A 394 1.26 -20.75 -16.97
N PRO A 395 0.39 -21.53 -17.62
CA PRO A 395 -0.30 -21.08 -18.82
C PRO A 395 -1.10 -19.79 -18.60
N ARG A 396 -1.88 -19.72 -17.53
CA ARG A 396 -2.69 -18.53 -17.21
C ARG A 396 -1.84 -17.34 -16.78
N ALA A 397 -0.70 -17.56 -16.15
CA ALA A 397 0.25 -16.50 -15.82
C ALA A 397 0.90 -15.93 -17.09
N LEU A 398 1.29 -16.78 -18.03
CA LEU A 398 1.84 -16.37 -19.33
C LEU A 398 0.83 -15.57 -20.17
N GLU A 399 -0.46 -15.96 -20.18
CA GLU A 399 -1.52 -15.15 -20.81
C GLU A 399 -1.57 -13.70 -20.30
N SER A 400 -1.28 -13.47 -19.01
CA SER A 400 -1.28 -12.12 -18.44
C SER A 400 -0.14 -11.24 -18.96
N LEU A 401 0.89 -11.87 -19.51
CA LEU A 401 2.06 -11.20 -20.06
C LEU A 401 1.92 -10.89 -21.56
N ASP A 402 0.84 -11.33 -22.19
CA ASP A 402 0.55 -11.00 -23.60
C ASP A 402 0.35 -9.48 -23.73
N GLY A 403 1.23 -8.81 -24.50
CA GLY A 403 1.21 -7.36 -24.64
C GLY A 403 1.70 -6.57 -23.39
N ALA A 404 2.18 -7.26 -22.35
CA ALA A 404 2.70 -6.61 -21.15
C ALA A 404 4.13 -6.05 -21.32
N TYR A 405 4.85 -6.43 -22.35
CA TYR A 405 6.16 -5.88 -22.67
C TYR A 405 6.31 -5.63 -24.17
N GLU A 406 7.13 -4.61 -24.51
CA GLU A 406 7.41 -4.21 -25.88
C GLU A 406 8.91 -3.93 -26.03
N ILE A 407 9.51 -4.41 -27.13
CA ILE A 407 10.92 -4.21 -27.47
C ILE A 407 10.98 -3.57 -28.85
N GLU A 408 11.69 -2.44 -28.96
CA GLU A 408 11.81 -1.68 -30.20
C GLU A 408 13.27 -1.40 -30.51
N ASP A 409 13.66 -1.48 -31.78
CA ASP A 409 14.98 -1.08 -32.23
C ASP A 409 15.13 0.44 -32.16
N GLY A 410 16.05 0.92 -31.29
CA GLY A 410 16.26 2.34 -31.04
C GLY A 410 15.06 3.05 -30.35
N GLY A 411 14.14 2.28 -29.75
CA GLY A 411 12.96 2.81 -29.07
C GLY A 411 13.31 3.63 -27.82
N THR A 412 12.39 4.51 -27.42
CA THR A 412 12.48 5.28 -26.18
C THR A 412 11.21 5.07 -25.35
N PRO A 413 11.32 4.62 -24.09
CA PRO A 413 10.14 4.42 -23.25
C PRO A 413 9.47 5.75 -22.92
N SER A 414 8.14 5.76 -22.97
CA SER A 414 7.32 6.89 -22.50
C SER A 414 6.85 6.61 -21.08
N LEU A 415 7.58 7.11 -20.09
CA LEU A 415 7.36 6.82 -18.68
C LEU A 415 7.18 8.11 -17.88
N HIS A 416 6.33 8.06 -16.87
CA HIS A 416 6.35 9.07 -15.82
C HIS A 416 7.67 9.00 -15.02
N PRO A 417 8.18 10.14 -14.51
CA PRO A 417 9.24 10.11 -13.50
C PRO A 417 8.74 9.34 -12.27
N LEU A 418 9.68 8.74 -11.51
CA LEU A 418 9.32 7.95 -10.34
C LEU A 418 8.49 8.77 -9.33
N ILE A 419 8.93 9.98 -9.04
CA ILE A 419 8.18 10.98 -8.28
C ILE A 419 7.57 11.98 -9.28
N ILE A 420 6.24 11.96 -9.38
CA ILE A 420 5.50 12.79 -10.35
C ILE A 420 5.24 14.18 -9.77
N ASP A 421 4.81 14.23 -8.51
CA ASP A 421 4.47 15.49 -7.85
C ASP A 421 4.45 15.34 -6.32
N ARG A 422 4.45 16.50 -5.62
CA ARG A 422 4.36 16.63 -4.17
C ARG A 422 3.25 17.61 -3.80
N ILE A 423 2.37 17.19 -2.90
CA ILE A 423 1.22 17.94 -2.41
C ILE A 423 1.33 18.04 -0.87
N ALA A 424 1.22 19.27 -0.35
CA ALA A 424 1.34 19.55 1.09
C ALA A 424 0.37 20.68 1.49
#